data_ecee376c90806a8b6eaf5318876eccd4
#
_entry.id   ecee376c90806a8b6eaf5318876eccd4
#
_cell.length_a   1.000
_cell.length_b   1.000
_cell.length_c   1.000
_cell.angle_alpha   90.00
_cell.angle_beta   90.00
_cell.angle_gamma   90.00
#
_symmetry.space_group_name_H-M   'P 1'
#
loop_
_entity.id
_entity.type
_entity.pdbx_description
1 polymer ?
#
loop_
_entity_poly.entity_id
_entity_poly.type
_entity_poly.pdbx_seq_one_letter_code
_entity_poly.pdbx_strand_id
1 'polypeptide(L)'
;MQTYLVGGAVRDELLGLGVEDRDWVVVGATPEQMLARGFTQVGSDFPVFLHPKTHEEYALARTERKQGRGYHGFSVYSAPDVTLEEDLLRRDLTINAMARSEQGELTDPFNGKKDLESRELRHVSGAFKEDPLRILRTARFADGEVEHLVPERVWQEIQRALHEKAPGTFFQILRDCGALDILIPELASNADFQAAINALHCVHANDGSTAERYAALLSRLDEHACLARAKVMKAPNDCQQLARLAAAFTPVIKQLDPVQPSAGALLELLEKADVWRRPERFSQLTRVLGCSLDPVDRQHLEALEKAVVAASGVDPQPLIKQGFSGLESGDPLPEP
;
A
#
# COMPACT_ATOMS: atom_id res chain seq x y z
N MET A 1 -12.61 -30.74 19.23
CA MET A 1 -11.76 -29.87 18.43
C MET A 1 -12.05 -30.13 16.98
N GLN A 2 -12.49 -29.12 16.27
CA GLN A 2 -12.80 -29.15 14.83
C GLN A 2 -12.04 -28.01 14.17
N THR A 3 -11.55 -28.22 12.94
CA THR A 3 -10.78 -27.24 12.17
C THR A 3 -11.49 -26.91 10.87
N TYR A 4 -11.48 -25.64 10.51
CA TYR A 4 -12.15 -25.12 9.33
C TYR A 4 -11.23 -24.14 8.60
N LEU A 5 -11.07 -24.33 7.29
CA LEU A 5 -10.52 -23.29 6.42
C LEU A 5 -11.52 -22.13 6.34
N VAL A 6 -11.06 -20.89 6.42
CA VAL A 6 -11.96 -19.72 6.53
C VAL A 6 -11.49 -18.53 5.71
N GLY A 7 -12.36 -17.56 5.56
CA GLY A 7 -12.00 -16.24 5.04
C GLY A 7 -11.71 -16.20 3.55
N GLY A 8 -10.68 -15.44 3.18
CA GLY A 8 -10.27 -15.26 1.79
C GLY A 8 -9.97 -16.56 1.06
N ALA A 9 -9.38 -17.53 1.74
CA ALA A 9 -9.06 -18.83 1.18
C ALA A 9 -10.31 -19.55 0.63
N VAL A 10 -11.42 -19.57 1.40
CA VAL A 10 -12.67 -20.20 0.97
C VAL A 10 -13.30 -19.44 -0.20
N ARG A 11 -13.27 -18.11 -0.14
CA ARG A 11 -13.75 -17.25 -1.25
C ARG A 11 -12.97 -17.53 -2.53
N ASP A 12 -11.65 -17.55 -2.46
CA ASP A 12 -10.77 -17.71 -3.62
C ASP A 12 -10.90 -19.12 -4.22
N GLU A 13 -11.06 -20.17 -3.40
CA GLU A 13 -11.41 -21.51 -3.86
C GLU A 13 -12.75 -21.53 -4.63
N LEU A 14 -13.78 -20.84 -4.12
CA LEU A 14 -15.08 -20.77 -4.79
C LEU A 14 -15.03 -20.00 -6.10
N LEU A 15 -14.09 -19.07 -6.25
CA LEU A 15 -13.82 -18.34 -7.50
C LEU A 15 -12.92 -19.11 -8.47
N GLY A 16 -12.37 -20.26 -8.07
CA GLY A 16 -11.39 -21.03 -8.86
C GLY A 16 -10.03 -20.33 -8.96
N LEU A 17 -9.71 -19.45 -8.01
CA LEU A 17 -8.42 -18.77 -7.92
C LEU A 17 -7.42 -19.60 -7.13
N GLY A 18 -6.13 -19.38 -7.35
CA GLY A 18 -5.07 -19.96 -6.52
C GLY A 18 -5.14 -19.42 -5.10
N VAL A 19 -5.07 -20.29 -4.10
CA VAL A 19 -5.04 -19.91 -2.68
C VAL A 19 -3.60 -19.88 -2.23
N GLU A 20 -3.09 -18.68 -1.91
CA GLU A 20 -1.72 -18.48 -1.42
C GLU A 20 -1.66 -18.58 0.11
N ASP A 21 -2.59 -17.92 0.81
CA ASP A 21 -2.66 -17.89 2.27
C ASP A 21 -3.87 -18.69 2.77
N ARG A 22 -3.63 -19.61 3.71
CA ARG A 22 -4.65 -20.43 4.31
C ARG A 22 -4.79 -20.14 5.79
N ASP A 23 -5.93 -19.54 6.15
CA ASP A 23 -6.31 -19.28 7.53
C ASP A 23 -7.25 -20.37 8.04
N TRP A 24 -6.94 -20.91 9.21
CA TRP A 24 -7.72 -21.93 9.85
C TRP A 24 -8.34 -21.45 11.15
N VAL A 25 -9.60 -21.80 11.39
CA VAL A 25 -10.26 -21.61 12.69
C VAL A 25 -10.41 -22.94 13.41
N VAL A 26 -10.08 -22.94 14.69
CA VAL A 26 -10.18 -24.12 15.58
C VAL A 26 -11.29 -23.89 16.58
N VAL A 27 -12.32 -24.73 16.53
CA VAL A 27 -13.47 -24.71 17.45
C VAL A 27 -13.32 -25.83 18.50
N GLY A 28 -13.64 -25.53 19.74
CA GLY A 28 -13.66 -26.50 20.82
C GLY A 28 -12.28 -26.92 21.32
N ALA A 29 -11.30 -25.97 21.31
CA ALA A 29 -9.96 -26.20 21.84
C ALA A 29 -9.50 -25.07 22.75
N THR A 30 -8.52 -25.38 23.62
CA THR A 30 -7.82 -24.38 24.44
C THR A 30 -6.40 -24.14 23.92
N PRO A 31 -5.73 -23.04 24.30
CA PRO A 31 -4.33 -22.79 23.97
C PRO A 31 -3.42 -23.96 24.40
N GLU A 32 -3.62 -24.52 25.57
CA GLU A 32 -2.84 -25.63 26.11
C GLU A 32 -2.99 -26.88 25.24
N GLN A 33 -4.18 -27.14 24.73
CA GLN A 33 -4.43 -28.28 23.84
C GLN A 33 -3.74 -28.09 22.47
N MET A 34 -3.63 -26.86 21.96
CA MET A 34 -2.88 -26.53 20.75
C MET A 34 -1.39 -26.75 20.96
N LEU A 35 -0.83 -26.22 22.05
CA LEU A 35 0.58 -26.39 22.41
C LEU A 35 0.94 -27.88 22.60
N ALA A 36 0.09 -28.65 23.29
CA ALA A 36 0.27 -30.09 23.50
C ALA A 36 0.30 -30.90 22.19
N ARG A 37 -0.27 -30.35 21.10
CA ARG A 37 -0.23 -30.97 19.76
C ARG A 37 0.94 -30.46 18.90
N GLY A 38 1.84 -29.67 19.47
CA GLY A 38 3.07 -29.20 18.81
C GLY A 38 2.89 -27.92 18.00
N PHE A 39 1.76 -27.23 18.10
CA PHE A 39 1.60 -25.91 17.51
C PHE A 39 2.44 -24.88 18.27
N THR A 40 2.91 -23.86 17.57
CA THR A 40 3.67 -22.75 18.17
C THR A 40 2.79 -21.51 18.24
N GLN A 41 2.56 -20.97 19.44
CA GLN A 41 1.79 -19.75 19.61
C GLN A 41 2.57 -18.55 19.09
N VAL A 42 1.89 -17.69 18.30
CA VAL A 42 2.40 -16.43 17.79
C VAL A 42 1.42 -15.30 18.15
N GLY A 43 1.97 -14.12 18.39
CA GLY A 43 1.17 -12.97 18.84
C GLY A 43 0.88 -12.95 20.34
N SER A 44 0.88 -11.75 20.93
CA SER A 44 0.61 -11.53 22.36
C SER A 44 -0.87 -11.32 22.65
N ASP A 45 -1.61 -10.77 21.71
CA ASP A 45 -2.97 -10.26 21.92
C ASP A 45 -4.06 -11.26 21.50
N PHE A 46 -3.74 -12.21 20.62
CA PHE A 46 -4.69 -13.19 20.10
C PHE A 46 -4.11 -14.60 20.08
N PRO A 47 -4.90 -15.63 20.37
CA PRO A 47 -4.47 -17.01 20.34
C PRO A 47 -4.38 -17.54 18.89
N VAL A 48 -3.31 -17.14 18.18
CA VAL A 48 -2.94 -17.66 16.86
C VAL A 48 -1.78 -18.63 17.02
N PHE A 49 -1.80 -19.71 16.28
CA PHE A 49 -0.84 -20.81 16.35
C PHE A 49 -0.35 -21.18 14.95
N LEU A 50 0.95 -21.43 14.80
CA LEU A 50 1.53 -21.97 13.58
C LEU A 50 1.51 -23.50 13.64
N HIS A 51 1.07 -24.11 12.56
CA HIS A 51 1.08 -25.57 12.41
C HIS A 51 2.53 -26.09 12.32
N PRO A 52 2.91 -27.16 13.04
CA PRO A 52 4.31 -27.58 13.21
C PRO A 52 5.00 -28.02 11.92
N LYS A 53 4.24 -28.36 10.87
CA LYS A 53 4.79 -28.82 9.59
C LYS A 53 4.56 -27.87 8.44
N THR A 54 3.35 -27.28 8.32
CA THR A 54 2.97 -26.42 7.19
C THR A 54 3.22 -24.95 7.45
N HIS A 55 3.36 -24.56 8.74
CA HIS A 55 3.45 -23.16 9.19
C HIS A 55 2.22 -22.30 8.86
N GLU A 56 1.13 -22.93 8.43
CA GLU A 56 -0.15 -22.25 8.25
C GLU A 56 -0.69 -21.74 9.58
N GLU A 57 -1.46 -20.66 9.54
CA GLU A 57 -2.02 -20.01 10.73
C GLU A 57 -3.33 -20.65 11.18
N TYR A 58 -3.38 -21.01 12.46
CA TYR A 58 -4.54 -21.57 13.14
C TYR A 58 -4.95 -20.65 14.29
N ALA A 59 -6.14 -20.05 14.20
CA ALA A 59 -6.70 -19.21 15.25
C ALA A 59 -7.77 -19.98 16.02
N LEU A 60 -7.83 -19.86 17.35
CA LEU A 60 -8.97 -20.34 18.11
C LEU A 60 -10.20 -19.49 17.76
N ALA A 61 -11.37 -20.15 17.67
CA ALA A 61 -12.65 -19.46 17.51
C ALA A 61 -12.85 -18.42 18.62
N ARG A 62 -13.32 -17.23 18.24
CA ARG A 62 -13.42 -16.13 19.18
C ARG A 62 -14.58 -15.19 18.86
N THR A 63 -15.04 -14.51 19.88
CA THR A 63 -15.89 -13.33 19.75
C THR A 63 -15.10 -12.06 20.07
N GLU A 64 -15.49 -10.95 19.48
CA GLU A 64 -14.88 -9.65 19.70
C GLU A 64 -15.97 -8.66 20.13
N ARG A 65 -15.70 -7.87 21.18
CA ARG A 65 -16.60 -6.81 21.65
C ARG A 65 -15.85 -5.51 21.77
N LYS A 66 -16.36 -4.45 21.17
CA LYS A 66 -15.79 -3.11 21.30
C LYS A 66 -16.04 -2.56 22.70
N GLN A 67 -14.97 -2.20 23.41
CA GLN A 67 -15.02 -1.57 24.75
C GLN A 67 -14.35 -0.19 24.78
N GLY A 68 -13.66 0.22 23.68
CA GLY A 68 -12.94 1.48 23.59
C GLY A 68 -12.73 1.92 22.14
N ARG A 69 -11.97 2.99 21.94
CA ARG A 69 -11.61 3.52 20.60
C ARG A 69 -10.34 2.87 20.05
N GLY A 70 -10.29 2.71 18.73
CA GLY A 70 -9.12 2.19 18.01
C GLY A 70 -8.90 0.68 18.17
N TYR A 71 -7.73 0.21 17.72
CA TYR A 71 -7.35 -1.21 17.65
C TYR A 71 -7.33 -1.91 19.03
N HIS A 72 -6.83 -1.23 20.06
CA HIS A 72 -6.78 -1.77 21.44
C HIS A 72 -8.12 -1.68 22.17
N GLY A 73 -9.16 -1.17 21.51
CA GLY A 73 -10.50 -1.02 22.07
C GLY A 73 -11.37 -2.29 21.99
N PHE A 74 -10.83 -3.41 21.53
CA PHE A 74 -11.57 -4.67 21.44
C PHE A 74 -11.22 -5.62 22.59
N SER A 75 -12.23 -6.17 23.27
CA SER A 75 -12.07 -7.31 24.15
C SER A 75 -12.34 -8.59 23.38
N VAL A 76 -11.40 -9.49 23.43
CA VAL A 76 -11.47 -10.78 22.76
C VAL A 76 -11.80 -11.86 23.76
N TYR A 77 -12.82 -12.66 23.46
CA TYR A 77 -13.15 -13.85 24.19
C TYR A 77 -12.95 -15.07 23.30
N SER A 78 -12.04 -15.96 23.72
CA SER A 78 -11.70 -17.20 23.02
C SER A 78 -11.71 -18.33 24.02
N ALA A 79 -12.71 -19.20 23.90
CA ALA A 79 -12.89 -20.37 24.77
C ALA A 79 -13.55 -21.50 23.96
N PRO A 80 -13.49 -22.77 24.45
CA PRO A 80 -14.03 -23.92 23.72
C PRO A 80 -15.53 -23.89 23.44
N ASP A 81 -16.28 -23.02 24.12
CA ASP A 81 -17.72 -22.81 23.93
C ASP A 81 -18.06 -21.86 22.77
N VAL A 82 -17.10 -21.13 22.24
CA VAL A 82 -17.30 -20.28 21.06
C VAL A 82 -17.56 -21.14 19.83
N THR A 83 -18.70 -20.91 19.21
CA THR A 83 -19.12 -21.64 18.01
C THR A 83 -18.45 -21.09 16.73
N LEU A 84 -18.47 -21.91 15.67
CA LEU A 84 -18.02 -21.47 14.34
C LEU A 84 -18.81 -20.26 13.84
N GLU A 85 -20.15 -20.28 14.03
CA GLU A 85 -21.02 -19.21 13.57
C GLU A 85 -20.73 -17.88 14.28
N GLU A 86 -20.43 -17.90 15.58
CA GLU A 86 -20.02 -16.71 16.33
C GLU A 86 -18.68 -16.15 15.84
N ASP A 87 -17.70 -17.01 15.48
CA ASP A 87 -16.45 -16.53 14.86
C ASP A 87 -16.70 -15.93 13.48
N LEU A 88 -17.57 -16.54 12.67
CA LEU A 88 -17.91 -16.00 11.36
C LEU A 88 -18.71 -14.68 11.46
N LEU A 89 -19.56 -14.51 12.47
CA LEU A 89 -20.38 -13.30 12.69
C LEU A 89 -19.54 -12.04 12.93
N ARG A 90 -18.36 -12.16 13.53
CA ARG A 90 -17.47 -11.01 13.79
C ARG A 90 -16.67 -10.57 12.56
N ARG A 91 -16.72 -11.31 11.45
CA ARG A 91 -15.96 -10.99 10.23
C ARG A 91 -16.57 -9.80 9.51
N ASP A 92 -15.80 -9.26 8.56
CA ASP A 92 -16.15 -8.05 7.82
C ASP A 92 -17.31 -8.28 6.82
N LEU A 93 -17.04 -9.08 5.79
CA LEU A 93 -17.97 -9.31 4.68
C LEU A 93 -18.49 -10.73 4.66
N THR A 94 -19.70 -10.90 4.16
CA THR A 94 -20.33 -12.22 3.98
C THR A 94 -19.47 -13.15 3.14
N ILE A 95 -18.84 -12.64 2.07
CA ILE A 95 -17.92 -13.39 1.19
C ILE A 95 -16.66 -13.88 1.90
N ASN A 96 -16.29 -13.31 3.04
CA ASN A 96 -15.19 -13.73 3.90
C ASN A 96 -15.66 -14.43 5.18
N ALA A 97 -16.98 -14.59 5.38
CA ALA A 97 -17.58 -15.22 6.54
C ALA A 97 -18.13 -16.62 6.20
N MET A 98 -17.40 -17.33 5.38
CA MET A 98 -17.62 -18.73 5.03
C MET A 98 -16.51 -19.61 5.59
N ALA A 99 -16.84 -20.85 5.88
CA ALA A 99 -15.91 -21.85 6.37
C ALA A 99 -16.04 -23.16 5.60
N ARG A 100 -14.92 -23.90 5.44
CA ARG A 100 -14.92 -25.22 4.85
C ARG A 100 -14.29 -26.22 5.81
N SER A 101 -14.98 -27.31 6.08
CA SER A 101 -14.46 -28.39 6.93
C SER A 101 -13.33 -29.17 6.20
N GLU A 102 -12.58 -29.96 6.94
CA GLU A 102 -11.58 -30.89 6.36
C GLU A 102 -12.19 -31.90 5.37
N GLN A 103 -13.48 -32.20 5.53
CA GLN A 103 -14.25 -33.07 4.64
C GLN A 103 -14.76 -32.35 3.37
N GLY A 104 -14.50 -31.03 3.26
CA GLY A 104 -14.92 -30.20 2.12
C GLY A 104 -16.33 -29.61 2.25
N GLU A 105 -17.01 -29.80 3.37
CA GLU A 105 -18.34 -29.25 3.58
C GLU A 105 -18.28 -27.73 3.83
N LEU A 106 -19.10 -26.97 3.06
CA LEU A 106 -19.19 -25.52 3.18
C LEU A 106 -20.21 -25.13 4.26
N THR A 107 -19.78 -24.32 5.22
CA THR A 107 -20.63 -23.62 6.20
C THR A 107 -20.74 -22.16 5.80
N ASP A 108 -21.92 -21.70 5.45
CA ASP A 108 -22.20 -20.34 4.97
C ASP A 108 -23.48 -19.77 5.64
N PRO A 109 -23.39 -19.35 6.92
CA PRO A 109 -24.57 -18.88 7.65
C PRO A 109 -25.08 -17.52 7.19
N PHE A 110 -24.27 -16.75 6.44
CA PHE A 110 -24.57 -15.37 6.06
C PHE A 110 -24.79 -15.17 4.55
N ASN A 111 -24.97 -16.26 3.78
CA ASN A 111 -25.17 -16.26 2.33
C ASN A 111 -23.99 -15.65 1.53
N GLY A 112 -22.76 -15.80 2.01
CA GLY A 112 -21.57 -15.29 1.36
C GLY A 112 -21.36 -15.86 -0.04
N LYS A 113 -21.68 -17.13 -0.28
CA LYS A 113 -21.62 -17.74 -1.61
C LYS A 113 -22.57 -17.05 -2.60
N LYS A 114 -23.80 -16.75 -2.19
CA LYS A 114 -24.76 -16.02 -3.01
C LYS A 114 -24.28 -14.61 -3.32
N ASP A 115 -23.77 -13.89 -2.31
CA ASP A 115 -23.23 -12.55 -2.50
C ASP A 115 -22.00 -12.58 -3.43
N LEU A 116 -21.15 -13.61 -3.34
CA LEU A 116 -20.02 -13.82 -4.24
C LEU A 116 -20.46 -14.03 -5.69
N GLU A 117 -21.47 -14.87 -5.94
CA GLU A 117 -22.06 -15.13 -7.26
C GLU A 117 -22.71 -13.87 -7.85
N SER A 118 -23.38 -13.07 -7.00
CA SER A 118 -24.03 -11.80 -7.38
C SER A 118 -23.05 -10.64 -7.50
N ARG A 119 -21.78 -10.81 -7.11
CA ARG A 119 -20.77 -9.76 -6.98
C ARG A 119 -21.18 -8.62 -6.05
N GLU A 120 -21.86 -8.97 -4.96
CA GLU A 120 -22.28 -8.03 -3.93
C GLU A 120 -21.28 -8.03 -2.76
N LEU A 121 -20.91 -6.83 -2.28
CA LEU A 121 -20.17 -6.64 -1.05
C LEU A 121 -21.17 -6.29 0.07
N ARG A 122 -21.41 -7.25 0.95
CA ARG A 122 -22.35 -7.12 2.07
C ARG A 122 -21.61 -7.37 3.38
N HIS A 123 -21.77 -6.48 4.35
CA HIS A 123 -21.24 -6.70 5.70
C HIS A 123 -22.03 -7.81 6.43
N VAL A 124 -21.34 -8.57 7.27
CA VAL A 124 -21.95 -9.68 8.02
C VAL A 124 -22.92 -9.15 9.10
N SER A 125 -22.50 -8.14 9.84
CA SER A 125 -23.26 -7.63 11.00
C SER A 125 -23.03 -6.13 11.23
N GLY A 126 -23.80 -5.54 12.18
CA GLY A 126 -23.61 -4.15 12.60
C GLY A 126 -22.25 -3.87 13.22
N ALA A 127 -21.56 -4.89 13.74
CA ALA A 127 -20.17 -4.80 14.22
C ALA A 127 -19.16 -4.38 13.14
N PHE A 128 -19.54 -4.41 11.88
CA PHE A 128 -18.75 -3.87 10.78
C PHE A 128 -18.38 -2.40 10.99
N LYS A 129 -19.30 -1.58 11.50
CA LYS A 129 -19.09 -0.16 11.77
C LYS A 129 -18.15 0.11 12.95
N GLU A 130 -17.86 -0.91 13.76
CA GLU A 130 -17.07 -0.78 14.98
C GLU A 130 -15.55 -0.80 14.71
N ASP A 131 -15.10 -1.35 13.58
CA ASP A 131 -13.69 -1.38 13.17
C ASP A 131 -13.50 -0.61 11.86
N PRO A 132 -12.95 0.61 11.90
CA PRO A 132 -12.72 1.44 10.70
C PRO A 132 -11.76 0.79 9.69
N LEU A 133 -10.90 -0.15 10.12
CA LEU A 133 -10.04 -0.91 9.21
C LEU A 133 -10.84 -1.83 8.26
N ARG A 134 -11.97 -2.37 8.73
CA ARG A 134 -12.88 -3.11 7.87
C ARG A 134 -13.45 -2.23 6.76
N ILE A 135 -13.59 -0.95 7.03
CA ILE A 135 -14.06 0.06 6.11
C ILE A 135 -13.00 0.37 5.06
N LEU A 136 -11.74 0.53 5.44
CA LEU A 136 -10.64 0.65 4.49
C LEU A 136 -10.54 -0.59 3.61
N ARG A 137 -10.67 -1.79 4.18
CA ARG A 137 -10.68 -3.05 3.43
C ARG A 137 -11.85 -3.17 2.45
N THR A 138 -12.97 -2.57 2.73
CA THR A 138 -14.17 -2.57 1.88
C THR A 138 -14.45 -1.22 1.26
N ALA A 139 -13.58 -0.24 1.54
CA ALA A 139 -13.70 1.15 1.10
C ALA A 139 -15.04 1.80 1.49
N ARG A 140 -15.52 1.51 2.68
CA ARG A 140 -16.65 2.19 3.31
C ARG A 140 -16.17 2.92 4.56
N PHE A 141 -16.83 3.99 4.93
CA PHE A 141 -16.49 4.90 6.02
C PHE A 141 -17.44 4.74 7.22
N ALA A 142 -16.89 4.76 8.44
CA ALA A 142 -17.64 4.95 9.68
C ALA A 142 -17.21 6.25 10.37
N ASP A 143 -18.19 7.00 10.80
CA ASP A 143 -18.06 8.35 11.33
C ASP A 143 -17.04 8.44 12.49
N GLY A 144 -16.03 9.32 12.36
CA GLY A 144 -15.11 9.73 13.43
C GLY A 144 -14.03 8.73 13.90
N GLU A 145 -13.96 7.53 13.33
CA GLU A 145 -13.01 6.50 13.81
C GLU A 145 -11.69 6.43 12.99
N VAL A 146 -11.62 7.08 11.83
CA VAL A 146 -10.45 7.04 10.93
C VAL A 146 -9.22 7.68 11.59
N GLU A 147 -9.41 8.68 12.43
CA GLU A 147 -8.33 9.34 13.16
C GLU A 147 -7.61 8.43 14.18
N HIS A 148 -8.25 7.33 14.56
CA HIS A 148 -7.73 6.36 15.53
C HIS A 148 -7.11 5.11 14.89
N LEU A 149 -6.97 5.10 13.57
CA LEU A 149 -6.36 3.98 12.86
C LEU A 149 -4.86 3.89 13.13
N VAL A 150 -4.37 2.68 13.32
CA VAL A 150 -2.92 2.40 13.43
C VAL A 150 -2.28 2.62 12.05
N PRO A 151 -1.34 3.57 11.91
CA PRO A 151 -0.79 3.95 10.60
C PRO A 151 -0.18 2.79 9.80
N GLU A 152 0.46 1.85 10.49
CA GLU A 152 1.06 0.67 9.86
C GLU A 152 0.01 -0.24 9.19
N ARG A 153 -1.17 -0.36 9.80
CA ARG A 153 -2.28 -1.13 9.21
C ARG A 153 -2.93 -0.39 8.05
N VAL A 154 -3.05 0.94 8.14
CA VAL A 154 -3.50 1.78 7.02
C VAL A 154 -2.54 1.63 5.84
N TRP A 155 -1.23 1.66 6.11
CA TRP A 155 -0.22 1.45 5.07
C TRP A 155 -0.37 0.08 4.40
N GLN A 156 -0.57 -1.00 5.17
CA GLN A 156 -0.75 -2.34 4.61
C GLN A 156 -1.94 -2.41 3.64
N GLU A 157 -3.07 -1.79 3.99
CA GLU A 157 -4.25 -1.76 3.10
C GLU A 157 -4.00 -0.89 1.85
N ILE A 158 -3.33 0.26 2.00
CA ILE A 158 -2.92 1.10 0.86
C ILE A 158 -1.96 0.31 -0.05
N GLN A 159 -0.96 -0.35 0.52
CA GLN A 159 0.01 -1.14 -0.25
C GLN A 159 -0.69 -2.24 -1.08
N ARG A 160 -1.61 -2.98 -0.48
CA ARG A 160 -2.41 -3.99 -1.19
C ARG A 160 -3.24 -3.34 -2.30
N ALA A 161 -3.93 -2.24 -1.99
CA ALA A 161 -4.76 -1.52 -2.95
C ALA A 161 -3.96 -1.00 -4.15
N LEU A 162 -2.72 -0.54 -3.96
CA LEU A 162 -1.83 -0.12 -5.04
C LEU A 162 -1.51 -1.25 -6.03
N HIS A 163 -1.62 -2.53 -5.63
CA HIS A 163 -1.35 -3.70 -6.46
C HIS A 163 -2.61 -4.38 -7.02
N GLU A 164 -3.80 -3.90 -6.65
CA GLU A 164 -5.05 -4.41 -7.22
C GLU A 164 -5.17 -4.12 -8.72
N LYS A 165 -6.04 -4.87 -9.42
CA LYS A 165 -6.28 -4.71 -10.87
C LYS A 165 -6.75 -3.30 -11.27
N ALA A 166 -7.43 -2.62 -10.37
CA ALA A 166 -7.93 -1.27 -10.56
C ALA A 166 -7.65 -0.40 -9.31
N PRO A 167 -6.39 -0.02 -9.08
CA PRO A 167 -5.97 0.61 -7.83
C PRO A 167 -6.69 1.94 -7.55
N GLY A 168 -7.05 2.69 -8.60
CA GLY A 168 -7.80 3.94 -8.48
C GLY A 168 -9.18 3.78 -7.85
N THR A 169 -9.82 2.62 -8.00
CA THR A 169 -11.15 2.35 -7.42
C THR A 169 -11.13 2.44 -5.89
N PHE A 170 -10.10 1.93 -5.25
CA PHE A 170 -9.94 2.03 -3.79
C PHE A 170 -9.94 3.49 -3.33
N PHE A 171 -9.14 4.34 -3.96
CA PHE A 171 -9.05 5.76 -3.59
C PHE A 171 -10.33 6.54 -3.95
N GLN A 172 -11.01 6.16 -5.06
CA GLN A 172 -12.30 6.74 -5.39
C GLN A 172 -13.35 6.45 -4.30
N ILE A 173 -13.41 5.22 -3.79
CA ILE A 173 -14.34 4.86 -2.73
C ILE A 173 -13.98 5.56 -1.42
N LEU A 174 -12.69 5.66 -1.06
CA LEU A 174 -12.25 6.45 0.11
C LEU A 174 -12.69 7.91 -0.01
N ARG A 175 -12.68 8.46 -1.20
CA ARG A 175 -13.15 9.81 -1.47
C ARG A 175 -14.66 9.93 -1.31
N ASP A 176 -15.42 9.02 -1.94
CA ASP A 176 -16.89 9.04 -1.94
C ASP A 176 -17.46 8.89 -0.52
N CYS A 177 -16.71 8.27 0.39
CA CYS A 177 -17.09 8.13 1.80
C CYS A 177 -16.42 9.15 2.74
N GLY A 178 -15.65 10.11 2.24
CA GLY A 178 -15.00 11.15 3.04
C GLY A 178 -13.73 10.71 3.78
N ALA A 179 -13.34 9.44 3.72
CA ALA A 179 -12.14 8.94 4.40
C ALA A 179 -10.84 9.49 3.77
N LEU A 180 -10.85 9.81 2.47
CA LEU A 180 -9.69 10.36 1.79
C LEU A 180 -9.28 11.72 2.37
N ASP A 181 -10.25 12.56 2.76
CA ASP A 181 -10.01 13.88 3.32
C ASP A 181 -9.29 13.83 4.68
N ILE A 182 -9.38 12.71 5.38
CA ILE A 182 -8.66 12.46 6.62
C ILE A 182 -7.29 11.81 6.36
N LEU A 183 -7.26 10.83 5.46
CA LEU A 183 -6.05 10.05 5.17
C LEU A 183 -5.05 10.80 4.29
N ILE A 184 -5.54 11.48 3.23
CA ILE A 184 -4.72 12.24 2.27
C ILE A 184 -5.46 13.53 1.92
N PRO A 185 -5.62 14.47 2.88
CA PRO A 185 -6.36 15.72 2.66
C PRO A 185 -5.78 16.56 1.52
N GLU A 186 -4.51 16.37 1.17
CA GLU A 186 -3.84 17.05 0.07
C GLU A 186 -4.44 16.66 -1.31
N LEU A 187 -5.18 15.57 -1.40
CA LEU A 187 -5.89 15.12 -2.61
C LEU A 187 -7.40 15.51 -2.59
N ALA A 188 -7.83 16.39 -1.71
CA ALA A 188 -9.24 16.80 -1.62
C ALA A 188 -9.74 17.48 -2.89
N SER A 189 -8.89 18.25 -3.60
CA SER A 189 -9.27 18.90 -4.86
C SER A 189 -9.58 17.86 -5.95
N ASN A 190 -10.66 18.09 -6.72
CA ASN A 190 -11.06 17.18 -7.79
C ASN A 190 -9.98 17.04 -8.88
N ALA A 191 -9.34 18.15 -9.23
CA ALA A 191 -8.31 18.18 -10.26
C ALA A 191 -7.07 17.39 -9.83
N ASP A 192 -6.58 17.59 -8.60
CA ASP A 192 -5.40 16.91 -8.10
C ASP A 192 -5.66 15.41 -7.88
N PHE A 193 -6.83 15.07 -7.35
CA PHE A 193 -7.24 13.67 -7.22
C PHE A 193 -7.24 12.96 -8.58
N GLN A 194 -7.93 13.50 -9.56
CA GLN A 194 -8.03 12.87 -10.88
C GLN A 194 -6.65 12.75 -11.56
N ALA A 195 -5.79 13.75 -11.41
CA ALA A 195 -4.43 13.72 -11.94
C ALA A 195 -3.59 12.63 -11.23
N ALA A 196 -3.69 12.51 -9.90
CA ALA A 196 -3.01 11.48 -9.12
C ALA A 196 -3.47 10.06 -9.50
N ILE A 197 -4.79 9.85 -9.68
CA ILE A 197 -5.34 8.57 -10.12
C ILE A 197 -4.90 8.21 -11.54
N ASN A 198 -4.85 9.18 -12.45
CA ASN A 198 -4.36 8.94 -13.82
C ASN A 198 -2.87 8.56 -13.81
N ALA A 199 -2.05 9.24 -13.01
CA ALA A 199 -0.64 8.91 -12.85
C ALA A 199 -0.45 7.49 -12.24
N LEU A 200 -1.24 7.15 -11.23
CA LEU A 200 -1.25 5.81 -10.63
C LEU A 200 -1.60 4.73 -11.65
N HIS A 201 -2.65 4.94 -12.45
CA HIS A 201 -3.04 3.98 -13.50
C HIS A 201 -1.95 3.83 -14.57
N CYS A 202 -1.29 4.94 -14.95
CA CYS A 202 -0.17 4.89 -15.91
C CYS A 202 1.00 4.07 -15.36
N VAL A 203 1.41 4.29 -14.12
CA VAL A 203 2.49 3.53 -13.47
C VAL A 203 2.08 2.05 -13.28
N HIS A 204 0.83 1.80 -12.91
CA HIS A 204 0.30 0.45 -12.77
C HIS A 204 0.34 -0.32 -14.11
N ALA A 205 -0.07 0.31 -15.21
CA ALA A 205 -0.05 -0.30 -16.55
C ALA A 205 1.37 -0.62 -17.06
N ASN A 206 2.40 0.00 -16.48
CA ASN A 206 3.82 -0.24 -16.77
C ASN A 206 4.50 -1.11 -15.69
N ASP A 207 3.76 -1.90 -14.94
CA ASP A 207 4.25 -2.81 -13.87
C ASP A 207 5.17 -2.12 -12.86
N GLY A 208 4.84 -0.87 -12.51
CA GLY A 208 5.61 -0.11 -11.53
C GLY A 208 5.61 -0.76 -10.14
N SER A 209 6.71 -0.61 -9.43
CA SER A 209 6.88 -1.06 -8.04
C SER A 209 5.95 -0.33 -7.06
N THR A 210 5.83 -0.82 -5.83
CA THR A 210 5.08 -0.14 -4.75
C THR A 210 5.52 1.31 -4.58
N ALA A 211 6.83 1.57 -4.59
CA ALA A 211 7.39 2.92 -4.45
C ALA A 211 6.97 3.84 -5.61
N GLU A 212 6.97 3.34 -6.84
CA GLU A 212 6.55 4.11 -8.02
C GLU A 212 5.05 4.40 -8.01
N ARG A 213 4.21 3.42 -7.66
CA ARG A 213 2.76 3.59 -7.55
C ARG A 213 2.39 4.58 -6.45
N TYR A 214 3.05 4.49 -5.30
CA TYR A 214 2.87 5.44 -4.21
C TYR A 214 3.35 6.85 -4.58
N ALA A 215 4.50 6.98 -5.23
CA ALA A 215 5.00 8.27 -5.70
C ALA A 215 4.07 8.91 -6.75
N ALA A 216 3.48 8.11 -7.64
CA ALA A 216 2.49 8.57 -8.61
C ALA A 216 1.22 9.09 -7.93
N LEU A 217 0.72 8.40 -6.90
CA LEU A 217 -0.42 8.83 -6.10
C LEU A 217 -0.17 10.20 -5.44
N LEU A 218 1.05 10.44 -4.93
CA LEU A 218 1.42 11.70 -4.28
C LEU A 218 2.01 12.75 -5.23
N SER A 219 1.98 12.53 -6.54
CA SER A 219 2.64 13.37 -7.56
C SER A 219 2.15 14.83 -7.63
N ARG A 220 0.99 15.12 -7.01
CA ARG A 220 0.41 16.48 -6.97
C ARG A 220 0.80 17.27 -5.72
N LEU A 221 1.42 16.62 -4.75
CA LEU A 221 1.89 17.25 -3.52
C LEU A 221 3.24 17.93 -3.75
N ASP A 222 3.51 18.98 -2.96
CA ASP A 222 4.87 19.53 -2.85
C ASP A 222 5.79 18.61 -2.03
N GLU A 223 7.10 18.89 -2.06
CA GLU A 223 8.12 18.07 -1.40
C GLU A 223 7.88 17.93 0.11
N HIS A 224 7.45 19.01 0.77
CA HIS A 224 7.22 19.03 2.22
C HIS A 224 5.97 18.23 2.59
N ALA A 225 4.85 18.49 1.92
CA ALA A 225 3.59 17.77 2.13
C ALA A 225 3.75 16.27 1.85
N CYS A 226 4.45 15.93 0.77
CA CYS A 226 4.74 14.55 0.39
C CYS A 226 5.51 13.80 1.50
N LEU A 227 6.58 14.41 2.03
CA LEU A 227 7.37 13.82 3.11
C LEU A 227 6.57 13.70 4.41
N ALA A 228 5.80 14.74 4.76
CA ALA A 228 4.97 14.75 5.96
C ALA A 228 3.91 13.63 5.89
N ARG A 229 3.21 13.51 4.75
CA ARG A 229 2.20 12.48 4.54
C ARG A 229 2.78 11.06 4.60
N ALA A 230 3.91 10.84 3.94
CA ALA A 230 4.57 9.53 3.92
C ALA A 230 5.03 9.10 5.32
N LYS A 231 5.47 10.03 6.17
CA LYS A 231 5.82 9.75 7.57
C LYS A 231 4.59 9.43 8.42
N VAL A 232 3.50 10.19 8.28
CA VAL A 232 2.24 9.93 8.99
C VAL A 232 1.71 8.54 8.66
N MET A 233 1.78 8.14 7.39
CA MET A 233 1.33 6.83 6.93
C MET A 233 2.30 5.69 7.23
N LYS A 234 3.49 5.97 7.78
CA LYS A 234 4.54 4.97 7.99
C LYS A 234 4.92 4.22 6.71
N ALA A 235 4.86 4.90 5.57
CA ALA A 235 5.31 4.32 4.30
C ALA A 235 6.79 3.91 4.40
N PRO A 236 7.23 2.82 3.73
CA PRO A 236 8.63 2.39 3.68
C PRO A 236 9.55 3.48 3.13
N ASN A 237 10.83 3.43 3.49
CA ASN A 237 11.79 4.49 3.18
C ASN A 237 12.00 4.71 1.67
N ASP A 238 11.95 3.66 0.88
CA ASP A 238 12.02 3.72 -0.59
C ASP A 238 10.81 4.47 -1.19
N CYS A 239 9.61 4.19 -0.68
CA CYS A 239 8.38 4.91 -1.04
C CYS A 239 8.47 6.40 -0.68
N GLN A 240 8.93 6.70 0.56
CA GLN A 240 9.12 8.08 1.03
C GLN A 240 10.11 8.85 0.15
N GLN A 241 11.27 8.24 -0.14
CA GLN A 241 12.33 8.88 -0.92
C GLN A 241 11.92 9.12 -2.38
N LEU A 242 11.30 8.14 -3.03
CA LEU A 242 10.89 8.28 -4.43
C LEU A 242 9.78 9.31 -4.58
N ALA A 243 8.78 9.31 -3.70
CA ALA A 243 7.69 10.29 -3.71
C ALA A 243 8.23 11.72 -3.49
N ARG A 244 9.15 11.91 -2.52
CA ARG A 244 9.80 13.19 -2.28
C ARG A 244 10.58 13.70 -3.51
N LEU A 245 11.34 12.82 -4.15
CA LEU A 245 12.10 13.18 -5.35
C LEU A 245 11.17 13.58 -6.50
N ALA A 246 10.10 12.83 -6.75
CA ALA A 246 9.12 13.17 -7.78
C ALA A 246 8.50 14.54 -7.53
N ALA A 247 8.11 14.83 -6.28
CA ALA A 247 7.59 16.13 -5.88
C ALA A 247 8.59 17.27 -6.08
N ALA A 248 9.86 17.05 -5.72
CA ALA A 248 10.92 18.06 -5.87
C ALA A 248 11.29 18.33 -7.34
N PHE A 249 11.23 17.31 -8.19
CA PHE A 249 11.60 17.42 -9.60
C PHE A 249 10.51 18.07 -10.47
N THR A 250 9.25 17.79 -10.16
CA THR A 250 8.10 18.27 -10.95
C THR A 250 8.14 19.77 -11.22
N PRO A 251 8.30 20.68 -10.23
CA PRO A 251 8.31 22.11 -10.50
C PRO A 251 9.53 22.58 -11.31
N VAL A 252 10.71 21.95 -11.09
CA VAL A 252 11.94 22.32 -11.81
C VAL A 252 11.82 21.90 -13.28
N ILE A 253 11.33 20.68 -13.54
CA ILE A 253 11.15 20.18 -14.92
C ILE A 253 10.19 21.05 -15.70
N LYS A 254 9.09 21.50 -15.07
CA LYS A 254 8.12 22.41 -15.71
C LYS A 254 8.71 23.77 -16.10
N GLN A 255 9.80 24.19 -15.45
CA GLN A 255 10.47 25.47 -15.70
C GLN A 255 11.68 25.34 -16.63
N LEU A 256 12.09 24.11 -16.99
CA LEU A 256 13.21 23.92 -17.93
C LEU A 256 12.85 24.46 -19.31
N ASP A 257 13.79 25.15 -19.93
CA ASP A 257 13.66 25.49 -21.35
C ASP A 257 13.81 24.18 -22.17
N PRO A 258 12.81 23.84 -23.01
CA PRO A 258 12.87 22.61 -23.80
C PRO A 258 13.94 22.64 -24.90
N VAL A 259 14.38 23.82 -25.32
CA VAL A 259 15.37 24.01 -26.40
C VAL A 259 16.77 24.15 -25.86
N GLN A 260 16.96 24.90 -24.78
CA GLN A 260 18.24 25.12 -24.13
C GLN A 260 18.12 25.00 -22.61
N PRO A 261 17.98 23.76 -22.09
CA PRO A 261 17.91 23.57 -20.64
C PRO A 261 19.26 23.99 -20.01
N SER A 262 19.16 24.71 -18.87
CA SER A 262 20.35 25.10 -18.11
C SER A 262 21.13 23.87 -17.65
N ALA A 263 22.40 23.76 -18.04
CA ALA A 263 23.29 22.67 -17.64
C ALA A 263 23.42 22.59 -16.10
N GLY A 264 23.48 23.74 -15.42
CA GLY A 264 23.52 23.79 -13.95
C GLY A 264 22.24 23.23 -13.30
N ALA A 265 21.07 23.59 -13.80
CA ALA A 265 19.82 23.08 -13.29
C ALA A 265 19.67 21.57 -13.51
N LEU A 266 20.11 21.07 -14.67
CA LEU A 266 20.13 19.62 -14.93
C LEU A 266 21.10 18.89 -13.98
N LEU A 267 22.30 19.42 -13.77
CA LEU A 267 23.30 18.81 -12.89
C LEU A 267 22.79 18.75 -11.45
N GLU A 268 22.20 19.83 -10.94
CA GLU A 268 21.61 19.87 -9.61
C GLU A 268 20.53 18.78 -9.43
N LEU A 269 19.66 18.58 -10.42
CA LEU A 269 18.69 17.50 -10.42
C LEU A 269 19.36 16.12 -10.37
N LEU A 270 20.39 15.89 -11.19
CA LEU A 270 21.11 14.61 -11.23
C LEU A 270 21.82 14.30 -9.90
N GLU A 271 22.43 15.31 -9.28
CA GLU A 271 23.04 15.19 -7.96
C GLU A 271 21.98 14.89 -6.88
N LYS A 272 20.87 15.61 -6.86
CA LYS A 272 19.75 15.40 -5.92
C LYS A 272 19.16 14.00 -6.08
N ALA A 273 19.11 13.46 -7.30
CA ALA A 273 18.68 12.09 -7.56
C ALA A 273 19.71 11.04 -7.17
N ASP A 274 20.98 11.43 -6.94
CA ASP A 274 22.11 10.51 -6.69
C ASP A 274 22.23 9.47 -7.82
N VAL A 275 22.15 9.94 -9.07
CA VAL A 275 21.94 9.10 -10.26
C VAL A 275 23.07 8.10 -10.48
N TRP A 276 24.31 8.50 -10.16
CA TRP A 276 25.50 7.65 -10.35
C TRP A 276 25.62 6.52 -9.33
N ARG A 277 25.11 6.73 -8.12
CA ARG A 277 25.10 5.69 -7.07
C ARG A 277 23.85 4.84 -7.14
N ARG A 278 22.74 5.40 -7.61
CA ARG A 278 21.41 4.77 -7.58
C ARG A 278 20.70 4.92 -8.93
N PRO A 279 21.25 4.36 -10.01
CA PRO A 279 20.70 4.50 -11.37
C PRO A 279 19.27 3.90 -11.47
N GLU A 280 19.00 2.81 -10.73
CA GLU A 280 17.67 2.21 -10.70
C GLU A 280 16.62 3.16 -10.13
N ARG A 281 16.94 3.90 -9.04
CA ARG A 281 16.05 4.90 -8.46
C ARG A 281 15.77 6.04 -9.43
N PHE A 282 16.76 6.45 -10.22
CA PHE A 282 16.58 7.46 -11.27
C PHE A 282 15.63 6.95 -12.36
N SER A 283 15.79 5.70 -12.80
CA SER A 283 14.87 5.06 -13.76
C SER A 283 13.44 4.97 -13.23
N GLN A 284 13.25 4.65 -11.96
CA GLN A 284 11.94 4.69 -11.31
C GLN A 284 11.36 6.11 -11.28
N LEU A 285 12.20 7.11 -10.95
CA LEU A 285 11.80 8.51 -10.90
C LEU A 285 11.33 9.01 -12.27
N THR A 286 12.10 8.75 -13.35
CA THR A 286 11.72 9.17 -14.71
C THR A 286 10.42 8.52 -15.17
N ARG A 287 10.18 7.26 -14.80
CA ARG A 287 8.90 6.57 -15.08
C ARG A 287 7.72 7.24 -14.36
N VAL A 288 7.88 7.56 -13.07
CA VAL A 288 6.84 8.27 -12.29
C VAL A 288 6.57 9.65 -12.90
N LEU A 289 7.60 10.41 -13.21
CA LEU A 289 7.48 11.74 -13.83
C LEU A 289 6.83 11.65 -15.21
N GLY A 290 7.20 10.67 -16.02
CA GLY A 290 6.58 10.40 -17.33
C GLY A 290 5.08 10.12 -17.25
N CYS A 291 4.63 9.52 -16.14
CA CYS A 291 3.20 9.29 -15.88
C CYS A 291 2.48 10.48 -15.24
N SER A 292 3.19 11.35 -14.54
CA SER A 292 2.60 12.42 -13.72
C SER A 292 2.61 13.80 -14.39
N LEU A 293 3.53 14.03 -15.33
CA LEU A 293 3.67 15.28 -16.06
C LEU A 293 2.69 15.35 -17.24
N ASP A 294 2.27 16.56 -17.55
CA ASP A 294 1.48 16.84 -18.75
C ASP A 294 2.30 16.54 -20.03
N PRO A 295 1.65 16.24 -21.17
CA PRO A 295 2.36 15.86 -22.41
C PRO A 295 3.40 16.90 -22.87
N VAL A 296 3.15 18.18 -22.62
CA VAL A 296 4.10 19.28 -22.97
C VAL A 296 5.34 19.21 -22.10
N ASP A 297 5.18 18.97 -20.78
CA ASP A 297 6.29 18.94 -19.84
C ASP A 297 7.13 17.65 -19.96
N ARG A 298 6.58 16.58 -20.53
CA ARG A 298 7.29 15.30 -20.74
C ARG A 298 8.48 15.46 -21.69
N GLN A 299 8.46 16.41 -22.60
CA GLN A 299 9.59 16.69 -23.50
C GLN A 299 10.87 17.06 -22.72
N HIS A 300 10.71 17.64 -21.53
CA HIS A 300 11.83 18.01 -20.68
C HIS A 300 12.50 16.80 -20.02
N LEU A 301 11.78 15.66 -19.84
CA LEU A 301 12.39 14.41 -19.33
C LEU A 301 13.44 13.85 -20.28
N GLU A 302 13.22 13.96 -21.59
CA GLU A 302 14.21 13.53 -22.58
C GLU A 302 15.53 14.32 -22.45
N ALA A 303 15.44 15.61 -22.13
CA ALA A 303 16.63 16.44 -21.88
C ALA A 303 17.39 15.94 -20.65
N LEU A 304 16.66 15.59 -19.57
CA LEU A 304 17.25 15.05 -18.35
C LEU A 304 17.92 13.68 -18.59
N GLU A 305 17.28 12.79 -19.35
CA GLU A 305 17.84 11.49 -19.71
C GLU A 305 19.10 11.63 -20.59
N LYS A 306 19.06 12.53 -21.58
CA LYS A 306 20.23 12.87 -22.41
C LYS A 306 21.38 13.44 -21.56
N ALA A 307 21.07 14.27 -20.56
CA ALA A 307 22.06 14.84 -19.65
C ALA A 307 22.77 13.76 -18.82
N VAL A 308 22.04 12.73 -18.36
CA VAL A 308 22.64 11.57 -17.65
C VAL A 308 23.61 10.84 -18.54
N VAL A 309 23.22 10.56 -19.78
CA VAL A 309 24.09 9.86 -20.76
C VAL A 309 25.34 10.69 -21.05
N ALA A 310 25.17 12.00 -21.28
CA ALA A 310 26.29 12.91 -21.56
C ALA A 310 27.24 13.00 -20.35
N ALA A 311 26.71 13.19 -19.14
CA ALA A 311 27.51 13.28 -17.93
C ALA A 311 28.26 11.98 -17.60
N SER A 312 27.62 10.83 -17.85
CA SER A 312 28.24 9.51 -17.65
C SER A 312 29.39 9.22 -18.65
N GLY A 313 29.38 9.89 -19.79
CA GLY A 313 30.41 9.77 -20.81
C GLY A 313 31.64 10.70 -20.63
N VAL A 314 31.62 11.58 -19.62
CA VAL A 314 32.72 12.53 -19.38
C VAL A 314 33.92 11.80 -18.76
N ASP A 315 35.08 11.86 -19.43
CA ASP A 315 36.34 11.42 -18.84
C ASP A 315 36.84 12.48 -17.83
N PRO A 316 36.96 12.16 -16.52
CA PRO A 316 37.43 13.12 -15.53
C PRO A 316 38.94 13.41 -15.62
N GLN A 317 39.70 12.61 -16.33
CA GLN A 317 41.19 12.72 -16.39
C GLN A 317 41.69 14.07 -16.92
N PRO A 318 41.09 14.66 -17.97
CA PRO A 318 41.49 15.99 -18.44
C PRO A 318 41.26 17.08 -17.40
N LEU A 319 40.14 16.99 -16.66
CA LEU A 319 39.79 17.96 -15.62
C LEU A 319 40.70 17.86 -14.40
N ILE A 320 41.03 16.64 -13.97
CA ILE A 320 42.03 16.40 -12.91
C ILE A 320 43.40 16.96 -13.27
N LYS A 321 43.82 16.80 -14.53
CA LYS A 321 45.12 17.37 -15.04
C LYS A 321 45.12 18.90 -15.06
N GLN A 322 43.94 19.54 -15.13
CA GLN A 322 43.79 21.00 -15.06
C GLN A 322 43.68 21.51 -13.63
N GLY A 323 43.75 20.62 -12.61
CA GLY A 323 43.76 20.97 -11.20
C GLY A 323 42.37 20.96 -10.51
N PHE A 324 41.34 20.51 -11.22
CA PHE A 324 40.02 20.35 -10.56
C PHE A 324 40.04 19.14 -9.62
N SER A 325 39.68 19.34 -8.37
CA SER A 325 39.47 18.25 -7.41
C SER A 325 37.95 17.98 -7.26
N GLY A 326 37.58 16.73 -7.05
CA GLY A 326 36.16 16.29 -7.04
C GLY A 326 35.27 16.91 -5.96
N LEU A 327 35.74 17.83 -5.13
CA LEU A 327 35.02 18.58 -4.11
C LEU A 327 34.82 20.07 -4.48
N GLU A 328 35.50 20.58 -5.50
CA GLU A 328 35.49 22.01 -5.87
C GLU A 328 34.64 22.28 -7.13
N SER A 329 33.94 21.30 -7.65
CA SER A 329 33.13 21.45 -8.88
C SER A 329 31.78 22.15 -8.68
N GLY A 330 31.62 22.93 -7.61
CA GLY A 330 30.43 23.77 -7.36
C GLY A 330 30.49 25.17 -7.99
N ASP A 331 31.63 25.59 -8.55
CA ASP A 331 31.73 26.87 -9.24
C ASP A 331 31.42 26.71 -10.75
N PRO A 332 30.63 27.65 -11.34
CA PRO A 332 30.35 27.59 -12.78
C PRO A 332 31.64 27.70 -13.60
N LEU A 333 31.75 26.80 -14.59
CA LEU A 333 32.78 26.89 -15.60
C LEU A 333 32.79 28.32 -16.20
N PRO A 334 33.97 28.97 -16.37
CA PRO A 334 34.02 30.24 -17.07
C PRO A 334 33.47 30.06 -18.49
N GLU A 335 32.58 30.96 -18.89
CA GLU A 335 32.07 30.99 -20.26
C GLU A 335 33.21 31.11 -21.27
N PRO A 336 33.09 30.49 -22.46
CA PRO A 336 34.14 30.47 -23.49
C PRO A 336 34.46 31.85 -24.05
#